data_0bc4ce4ac9e744d3ac36a9b08e668273
#
_entry.id   0bc4ce4ac9e744d3ac36a9b08e668273
#
_cell.length_a   1.000
_cell.length_b   1.000
_cell.length_c   1.000
_cell.angle_alpha   90.00
_cell.angle_beta   90.00
_cell.angle_gamma   90.00
#
_symmetry.space_group_name_H-M   'P 1'
#
loop_
_entity.id
_entity.type
_entity.pdbx_description
1 polymer ?
#
loop_
_entity_poly.entity_id
_entity_poly.type
_entity_poly.pdbx_seq_one_letter_code
_entity_poly.pdbx_strand_id
1 'polypeptide(L)'
;ERLLYSDTAMGWNVDGEKDVIKSIQRVDFLDYLSSLYSAHNITVVVAGGIDAKKTEELVEKYFGKMRRFDTLRFNKVLENQAKPEVLIKHKKTEQVNIALGVRTVPLNHKDRYPLSVLSAILGGGMSSRLFHEVREKRGLAYYIRATSDHYQDCGSLAAYSGVDPKR
;
A
#
# COMPACT_ATOMS: atom_id res chain seq x y z
N GLU A 1 6.84 -3.33 -4.05
CA GLU A 1 5.90 -2.73 -4.98
C GLU A 1 6.53 -2.50 -6.36
N ARG A 2 7.68 -1.82 -6.46
CA ARG A 2 8.36 -1.56 -7.75
C ARG A 2 8.58 -2.80 -8.62
N LEU A 3 8.96 -3.94 -8.03
CA LEU A 3 9.17 -5.18 -8.75
C LEU A 3 7.85 -5.81 -9.24
N LEU A 4 6.79 -5.69 -8.44
CA LEU A 4 5.49 -6.26 -8.78
C LEU A 4 4.71 -5.41 -9.79
N TYR A 5 4.83 -4.08 -9.71
CA TYR A 5 3.96 -3.16 -10.44
C TYR A 5 4.71 -2.19 -11.35
N SER A 6 6.05 -2.35 -11.44
CA SER A 6 7.01 -1.63 -12.29
C SER A 6 6.61 -0.22 -12.73
N ASP A 7 6.11 -0.06 -13.94
CA ASP A 7 5.88 1.24 -14.57
C ASP A 7 4.50 1.86 -14.26
N THR A 8 3.74 1.24 -13.39
CA THR A 8 2.46 1.80 -12.93
C THR A 8 2.66 2.68 -11.69
N ALA A 9 1.73 3.58 -11.41
CA ALA A 9 1.77 4.42 -10.21
C ALA A 9 1.83 3.61 -8.91
N MET A 10 1.31 2.37 -8.91
CA MET A 10 1.36 1.45 -7.78
C MET A 10 2.80 0.98 -7.47
N GLY A 11 3.70 1.00 -8.44
CA GLY A 11 5.13 0.67 -8.26
C GLY A 11 5.97 1.84 -7.74
N TRP A 12 5.42 3.04 -7.66
CA TRP A 12 6.17 4.22 -7.21
C TRP A 12 6.34 4.22 -5.70
N ASN A 13 7.40 4.88 -5.25
CA ASN A 13 7.64 5.09 -3.82
C ASN A 13 6.60 6.07 -3.25
N VAL A 14 5.85 5.63 -2.25
CA VAL A 14 4.83 6.47 -1.58
C VAL A 14 5.44 7.73 -0.95
N ASP A 15 6.67 7.62 -0.43
CA ASP A 15 7.40 8.76 0.14
C ASP A 15 7.93 9.72 -0.93
N GLY A 16 7.83 9.36 -2.22
CA GLY A 16 8.37 10.11 -3.34
C GLY A 16 9.89 9.97 -3.47
N GLU A 17 10.42 10.64 -4.48
CA GLU A 17 11.86 10.71 -4.74
C GLU A 17 12.43 12.01 -4.17
N LYS A 18 13.63 11.93 -3.55
CA LYS A 18 14.24 13.05 -2.82
C LYS A 18 14.36 14.33 -3.66
N ASP A 19 14.69 14.18 -4.94
CA ASP A 19 14.90 15.35 -5.82
C ASP A 19 13.57 15.97 -6.24
N VAL A 20 12.54 15.13 -6.43
CA VAL A 20 11.17 15.60 -6.67
C VAL A 20 10.66 16.38 -5.45
N ILE A 21 10.81 15.81 -4.24
CA ILE A 21 10.36 16.49 -3.00
C ILE A 21 11.03 17.85 -2.83
N LYS A 22 12.32 17.96 -3.16
CA LYS A 22 13.04 19.23 -3.08
C LYS A 22 12.61 20.25 -4.12
N SER A 23 12.10 19.80 -5.27
CA SER A 23 11.67 20.68 -6.36
C SER A 23 10.25 21.19 -6.22
N ILE A 24 9.41 20.55 -5.37
CA ILE A 24 8.00 20.93 -5.16
C ILE A 24 7.90 22.39 -4.71
N GLN A 25 7.05 23.13 -5.42
CA GLN A 25 6.73 24.52 -5.16
C GLN A 25 5.28 24.69 -4.70
N ARG A 26 4.95 25.85 -4.15
CA ARG A 26 3.58 26.17 -3.74
C ARG A 26 2.56 26.00 -4.86
N VAL A 27 2.93 26.30 -6.10
CA VAL A 27 2.05 26.17 -7.25
C VAL A 27 1.62 24.72 -7.48
N ASP A 28 2.51 23.75 -7.30
CA ASP A 28 2.19 22.32 -7.48
C ASP A 28 1.09 21.87 -6.52
N PHE A 29 1.11 22.36 -5.26
CA PHE A 29 0.02 22.09 -4.29
C PHE A 29 -1.29 22.75 -4.72
N LEU A 30 -1.26 23.98 -5.24
CA LEU A 30 -2.47 24.66 -5.67
C LEU A 30 -3.09 23.98 -6.90
N ASP A 31 -2.26 23.52 -7.84
CA ASP A 31 -2.71 22.77 -9.01
C ASP A 31 -3.28 21.42 -8.61
N TYR A 32 -2.64 20.71 -7.69
CA TYR A 32 -3.17 19.47 -7.13
C TYR A 32 -4.53 19.67 -6.45
N LEU A 33 -4.66 20.67 -5.59
CA LEU A 33 -5.91 21.02 -4.93
C LEU A 33 -7.00 21.38 -5.96
N SER A 34 -6.67 22.19 -6.98
CA SER A 34 -7.62 22.64 -7.98
C SER A 34 -8.12 21.50 -8.89
N SER A 35 -7.32 20.47 -9.10
CA SER A 35 -7.61 19.35 -10.00
C SER A 35 -8.30 18.17 -9.32
N LEU A 36 -8.09 17.96 -8.01
CA LEU A 36 -8.58 16.77 -7.31
C LEU A 36 -9.58 17.06 -6.19
N TYR A 37 -9.58 18.26 -5.61
CA TYR A 37 -10.48 18.63 -4.53
C TYR A 37 -11.81 19.16 -5.07
N SER A 38 -12.62 18.24 -5.55
CA SER A 38 -13.99 18.46 -6.00
C SER A 38 -15.00 17.93 -4.98
N ALA A 39 -16.17 18.56 -4.87
CA ALA A 39 -17.26 18.04 -4.05
C ALA A 39 -17.70 16.62 -4.47
N HIS A 40 -17.45 16.21 -5.71
CA HIS A 40 -17.69 14.84 -6.17
C HIS A 40 -16.65 13.81 -5.65
N ASN A 41 -15.51 14.29 -5.15
CA ASN A 41 -14.40 13.44 -4.72
C ASN A 41 -14.12 13.53 -3.21
N ILE A 42 -14.99 14.21 -2.46
CA ILE A 42 -14.82 14.41 -1.02
C ILE A 42 -16.02 13.86 -0.27
N THR A 43 -15.75 13.08 0.76
CA THR A 43 -16.73 12.64 1.74
C THR A 43 -16.34 13.18 3.11
N VAL A 44 -17.24 13.92 3.75
CA VAL A 44 -17.04 14.43 5.11
C VAL A 44 -17.69 13.46 6.09
N VAL A 45 -16.92 12.94 7.04
CA VAL A 45 -17.41 12.06 8.10
C VAL A 45 -17.11 12.71 9.46
N VAL A 46 -18.13 12.86 10.29
CA VAL A 46 -17.99 13.41 11.65
C VAL A 46 -18.52 12.37 12.64
N ALA A 47 -17.69 11.96 13.59
CA ALA A 47 -18.05 10.97 14.59
C ALA A 47 -17.68 11.47 15.99
N GLY A 48 -18.53 11.19 17.01
CA GLY A 48 -18.31 11.57 18.40
C GLY A 48 -19.61 11.95 19.11
N GLY A 49 -19.50 12.62 20.24
CA GLY A 49 -20.65 13.20 20.97
C GLY A 49 -21.14 14.49 20.30
N ILE A 50 -21.81 14.38 19.17
CA ILE A 50 -22.21 15.50 18.30
C ILE A 50 -23.73 15.66 18.22
N ASP A 51 -24.19 16.89 17.98
CA ASP A 51 -25.52 17.18 17.50
C ASP A 51 -25.51 17.08 15.96
N ALA A 52 -26.27 16.12 15.43
CA ALA A 52 -26.29 15.83 13.99
C ALA A 52 -26.72 17.03 13.15
N LYS A 53 -27.79 17.74 13.57
CA LYS A 53 -28.33 18.90 12.84
C LYS A 53 -27.35 20.06 12.80
N LYS A 54 -26.78 20.40 13.94
CA LYS A 54 -25.77 21.46 14.04
C LYS A 54 -24.50 21.10 13.24
N THR A 55 -24.13 19.82 13.19
CA THR A 55 -22.98 19.36 12.42
C THR A 55 -23.25 19.47 10.92
N GLU A 56 -24.45 19.07 10.47
CA GLU A 56 -24.87 19.22 9.07
C GLU A 56 -24.85 20.69 8.63
N GLU A 57 -25.39 21.61 9.44
CA GLU A 57 -25.34 23.06 9.19
C GLU A 57 -23.90 23.59 9.06
N LEU A 58 -22.98 23.09 9.90
CA LEU A 58 -21.57 23.46 9.82
C LEU A 58 -20.88 22.89 8.58
N VAL A 59 -21.18 21.63 8.23
CA VAL A 59 -20.64 21.02 7.00
C VAL A 59 -21.14 21.79 5.77
N GLU A 60 -22.42 22.08 5.68
CA GLU A 60 -22.97 22.87 4.58
C GLU A 60 -22.35 24.29 4.53
N LYS A 61 -22.17 24.94 5.67
CA LYS A 61 -21.54 26.27 5.75
C LYS A 61 -20.12 26.29 5.17
N TYR A 62 -19.31 25.26 5.47
CA TYR A 62 -17.90 25.23 5.10
C TYR A 62 -17.62 24.52 3.77
N PHE A 63 -18.42 23.53 3.39
CA PHE A 63 -18.22 22.71 2.19
C PHE A 63 -19.27 22.93 1.10
N GLY A 64 -20.44 23.49 1.42
CA GLY A 64 -21.55 23.63 0.48
C GLY A 64 -21.27 24.49 -0.76
N LYS A 65 -20.27 25.39 -0.68
CA LYS A 65 -19.80 26.21 -1.81
C LYS A 65 -18.64 25.59 -2.60
N MET A 66 -18.26 24.35 -2.27
CA MET A 66 -17.17 23.67 -2.95
C MET A 66 -17.48 23.43 -4.42
N ARG A 67 -16.50 23.66 -5.30
CA ARG A 67 -16.65 23.43 -6.73
C ARG A 67 -16.97 21.98 -7.03
N ARG A 68 -17.86 21.74 -8.00
CA ARG A 68 -18.24 20.41 -8.50
C ARG A 68 -17.65 20.23 -9.89
N PHE A 69 -16.78 19.24 -10.04
CA PHE A 69 -16.20 18.85 -11.33
C PHE A 69 -15.72 17.39 -11.24
N ASP A 70 -15.60 16.74 -12.38
CA ASP A 70 -15.09 15.39 -12.45
C ASP A 70 -13.57 15.39 -12.30
N THR A 71 -13.09 14.64 -11.33
CA THR A 71 -11.65 14.48 -11.08
C THR A 71 -11.04 13.41 -11.98
N LEU A 72 -9.75 13.49 -12.20
CA LEU A 72 -9.01 12.44 -12.89
C LEU A 72 -9.16 11.11 -12.12
N ARG A 73 -9.44 10.05 -12.85
CA ARG A 73 -9.42 8.69 -12.31
C ARG A 73 -7.99 8.19 -12.26
N PHE A 74 -7.68 7.32 -11.28
CA PHE A 74 -6.38 6.65 -11.24
C PHE A 74 -6.22 5.72 -12.45
N ASN A 75 -4.99 5.60 -12.94
CA ASN A 75 -4.66 4.63 -13.99
C ASN A 75 -4.65 3.23 -13.39
N LYS A 76 -5.33 2.30 -14.06
CA LYS A 76 -5.36 0.91 -13.63
C LYS A 76 -3.98 0.28 -13.71
N VAL A 77 -3.71 -0.63 -12.78
CA VAL A 77 -2.51 -1.45 -12.82
C VAL A 77 -2.58 -2.40 -14.02
N LEU A 78 -1.51 -2.39 -14.82
CA LEU A 78 -1.35 -3.34 -15.92
C LEU A 78 -0.53 -4.54 -15.43
N GLU A 79 -1.08 -5.73 -15.58
CA GLU A 79 -0.41 -6.98 -15.16
C GLU A 79 0.26 -7.63 -16.37
N ASN A 80 1.55 -7.31 -16.55
CA ASN A 80 2.34 -7.79 -17.71
C ASN A 80 3.45 -8.76 -17.33
N GLN A 81 3.60 -9.11 -16.05
CA GLN A 81 4.68 -9.98 -15.62
C GLN A 81 4.45 -11.42 -16.08
N ALA A 82 5.26 -11.89 -17.02
CA ALA A 82 5.18 -13.24 -17.59
C ALA A 82 6.17 -14.24 -16.97
N LYS A 83 7.13 -13.75 -16.19
CA LYS A 83 8.21 -14.58 -15.57
C LYS A 83 8.62 -14.02 -14.22
N PRO A 84 9.24 -14.85 -13.35
CA PRO A 84 9.85 -14.37 -12.12
C PRO A 84 10.92 -13.31 -12.39
N GLU A 85 10.96 -12.30 -11.56
CA GLU A 85 11.93 -11.21 -11.61
C GLU A 85 12.63 -11.04 -10.27
N VAL A 86 13.87 -10.54 -10.30
CA VAL A 86 14.68 -10.30 -9.11
C VAL A 86 15.20 -8.87 -9.16
N LEU A 87 15.02 -8.14 -8.06
CA LEU A 87 15.58 -6.81 -7.85
C LEU A 87 16.54 -6.85 -6.65
N ILE A 88 17.80 -6.50 -6.88
CA ILE A 88 18.80 -6.43 -5.81
C ILE A 88 19.16 -4.97 -5.57
N LYS A 89 19.01 -4.52 -4.32
CA LYS A 89 19.44 -3.19 -3.87
C LYS A 89 20.56 -3.33 -2.85
N HIS A 90 21.75 -2.90 -3.22
CA HIS A 90 22.89 -2.89 -2.30
C HIS A 90 22.79 -1.73 -1.31
N LYS A 91 22.84 -2.07 -0.02
CA LYS A 91 22.90 -1.11 1.08
C LYS A 91 23.81 -1.67 2.17
N LYS A 92 24.68 -0.85 2.73
CA LYS A 92 25.51 -1.26 3.88
C LYS A 92 24.64 -1.34 5.13
N THR A 93 24.22 -2.55 5.48
CA THR A 93 23.37 -2.85 6.64
C THR A 93 23.86 -4.12 7.33
N GLU A 94 23.46 -4.32 8.58
CA GLU A 94 23.81 -5.52 9.36
C GLU A 94 22.98 -6.76 8.96
N GLN A 95 21.88 -6.54 8.24
CA GLN A 95 20.96 -7.60 7.82
C GLN A 95 20.70 -7.53 6.31
N VAL A 96 20.48 -8.68 5.70
CA VAL A 96 19.87 -8.77 4.37
C VAL A 96 18.37 -8.88 4.54
N ASN A 97 17.63 -7.98 3.92
CA ASN A 97 16.17 -8.03 3.88
C ASN A 97 15.74 -8.68 2.57
N ILE A 98 14.96 -9.74 2.69
CA ILE A 98 14.43 -10.51 1.56
C ILE A 98 12.91 -10.30 1.52
N ALA A 99 12.38 -10.03 0.33
CA ALA A 99 10.97 -10.02 0.06
C ALA A 99 10.68 -10.95 -1.12
N LEU A 100 9.78 -11.91 -0.92
CA LEU A 100 9.27 -12.78 -1.98
C LEU A 100 7.77 -12.53 -2.10
N GLY A 101 7.32 -12.09 -3.26
CA GLY A 101 5.94 -11.69 -3.46
C GLY A 101 5.37 -12.14 -4.79
N VAL A 102 4.05 -12.28 -4.81
CA VAL A 102 3.24 -12.53 -6.01
C VAL A 102 2.09 -11.55 -6.06
N ARG A 103 1.61 -11.23 -7.26
CA ARG A 103 0.39 -10.46 -7.45
C ARG A 103 -0.82 -11.30 -7.08
N THR A 104 -1.84 -10.65 -6.55
CA THR A 104 -3.10 -11.27 -6.15
C THR A 104 -4.29 -10.40 -6.56
N VAL A 105 -5.44 -10.67 -5.98
CA VAL A 105 -6.73 -10.08 -6.33
C VAL A 105 -6.98 -8.74 -5.64
N PRO A 106 -7.80 -7.86 -6.22
CA PRO A 106 -8.16 -6.58 -5.63
C PRO A 106 -9.09 -6.73 -4.41
N LEU A 107 -9.30 -5.60 -3.72
CA LEU A 107 -10.04 -5.50 -2.45
C LEU A 107 -11.49 -6.03 -2.52
N ASN A 108 -12.18 -5.84 -3.63
CA ASN A 108 -13.56 -6.27 -3.81
C ASN A 108 -13.71 -7.72 -4.33
N HIS A 109 -12.60 -8.45 -4.50
CA HIS A 109 -12.63 -9.84 -4.97
C HIS A 109 -12.93 -10.81 -3.81
N LYS A 110 -13.74 -11.85 -4.09
CA LYS A 110 -14.12 -12.86 -3.08
C LYS A 110 -12.93 -13.62 -2.49
N ASP A 111 -11.90 -13.86 -3.27
CA ASP A 111 -10.72 -14.64 -2.86
C ASP A 111 -9.77 -13.87 -1.94
N ARG A 112 -10.04 -12.60 -1.62
CA ARG A 112 -9.26 -11.85 -0.61
C ARG A 112 -9.30 -12.53 0.76
N TYR A 113 -10.43 -13.14 1.15
CA TYR A 113 -10.56 -13.81 2.44
C TYR A 113 -9.71 -15.09 2.52
N PRO A 114 -9.76 -16.03 1.56
CA PRO A 114 -8.82 -17.14 1.51
C PRO A 114 -7.35 -16.71 1.51
N LEU A 115 -6.99 -15.63 0.79
CA LEU A 115 -5.62 -15.09 0.78
C LEU A 115 -5.20 -14.52 2.14
N SER A 116 -6.10 -13.87 2.86
CA SER A 116 -5.84 -13.40 4.22
C SER A 116 -5.59 -14.56 5.18
N VAL A 117 -6.38 -15.64 5.07
CA VAL A 117 -6.16 -16.87 5.84
C VAL A 117 -4.82 -17.51 5.46
N LEU A 118 -4.51 -17.59 4.16
CA LEU A 118 -3.22 -18.13 3.70
C LEU A 118 -2.04 -17.33 4.26
N SER A 119 -2.10 -16.00 4.23
CA SER A 119 -1.04 -15.16 4.79
C SER A 119 -0.87 -15.38 6.30
N ALA A 120 -1.97 -15.55 7.04
CA ALA A 120 -1.92 -15.86 8.47
C ALA A 120 -1.27 -17.22 8.75
N ILE A 121 -1.61 -18.26 7.99
CA ILE A 121 -0.99 -19.59 8.09
C ILE A 121 0.50 -19.54 7.77
N LEU A 122 0.88 -18.77 6.74
CA LEU A 122 2.28 -18.67 6.31
C LEU A 122 3.13 -17.86 7.28
N GLY A 123 2.68 -16.68 7.70
CA GLY A 123 3.54 -15.75 8.43
C GLY A 123 2.80 -14.74 9.32
N GLY A 124 1.57 -15.04 9.76
CA GLY A 124 0.76 -14.12 10.56
C GLY A 124 1.14 -14.04 12.05
N GLY A 125 2.05 -14.89 12.55
CA GLY A 125 2.48 -14.89 13.95
C GLY A 125 3.50 -15.97 14.27
N MET A 126 3.83 -16.12 15.55
CA MET A 126 4.85 -17.09 16.00
C MET A 126 4.48 -18.56 15.74
N SER A 127 3.21 -18.88 15.68
CA SER A 127 2.72 -20.24 15.35
C SER A 127 2.63 -20.50 13.84
N SER A 128 3.02 -19.55 13.00
CA SER A 128 2.93 -19.68 11.56
C SER A 128 4.03 -20.59 10.99
N ARG A 129 3.75 -21.16 9.81
CA ARG A 129 4.65 -22.13 9.18
C ARG A 129 6.04 -21.57 8.88
N LEU A 130 6.13 -20.38 8.30
CA LEU A 130 7.43 -19.76 8.00
C LEU A 130 8.20 -19.43 9.28
N PHE A 131 7.52 -18.94 10.33
CA PHE A 131 8.18 -18.64 11.58
C PHE A 131 8.79 -19.91 12.19
N HIS A 132 8.01 -20.98 12.28
CA HIS A 132 8.47 -22.24 12.83
C HIS A 132 9.59 -22.88 12.00
N GLU A 133 9.44 -22.95 10.67
CA GLU A 133 10.43 -23.63 9.81
C GLU A 133 11.71 -22.82 9.61
N VAL A 134 11.62 -21.52 9.47
CA VAL A 134 12.78 -20.68 9.09
C VAL A 134 13.47 -20.11 10.33
N ARG A 135 12.69 -19.56 11.28
CA ARG A 135 13.24 -18.91 12.45
C ARG A 135 13.54 -19.88 13.58
N GLU A 136 12.58 -20.72 13.99
CA GLU A 136 12.77 -21.61 15.14
C GLU A 136 13.64 -22.81 14.80
N LYS A 137 13.27 -23.60 13.79
CA LYS A 137 14.00 -24.83 13.48
C LYS A 137 15.37 -24.58 12.86
N ARG A 138 15.51 -23.58 11.99
CA ARG A 138 16.75 -23.35 11.24
C ARG A 138 17.57 -22.16 11.73
N GLY A 139 16.98 -21.26 12.54
CA GLY A 139 17.65 -20.07 13.06
C GLY A 139 18.16 -19.12 11.95
N LEU A 140 17.54 -19.12 10.77
CA LEU A 140 18.01 -18.38 9.60
C LEU A 140 17.56 -16.93 9.57
N ALA A 141 16.47 -16.60 10.26
CA ALA A 141 15.88 -15.26 10.20
C ALA A 141 15.71 -14.64 11.59
N TYR A 142 15.99 -13.36 11.70
CA TYR A 142 15.67 -12.56 12.89
C TYR A 142 14.16 -12.30 12.98
N TYR A 143 13.54 -12.03 11.84
CA TYR A 143 12.11 -11.96 11.70
C TYR A 143 11.67 -12.62 10.38
N ILE A 144 10.46 -13.11 10.35
CA ILE A 144 9.79 -13.54 9.14
C ILE A 144 8.29 -13.33 9.30
N ARG A 145 7.65 -12.82 8.26
CA ARG A 145 6.21 -12.58 8.22
C ARG A 145 5.68 -12.72 6.81
N ALA A 146 4.39 -12.96 6.69
CA ALA A 146 3.68 -12.87 5.41
C ALA A 146 2.48 -11.93 5.54
N THR A 147 2.23 -11.13 4.51
CA THR A 147 1.08 -10.21 4.42
C THR A 147 0.35 -10.41 3.11
N SER A 148 -0.95 -10.17 3.13
CA SER A 148 -1.78 -10.09 1.93
C SER A 148 -2.39 -8.70 1.88
N ASP A 149 -1.94 -7.91 0.91
CA ASP A 149 -2.36 -6.53 0.71
C ASP A 149 -3.31 -6.47 -0.49
N HIS A 150 -4.43 -5.75 -0.31
CA HIS A 150 -5.46 -5.62 -1.32
C HIS A 150 -5.77 -4.14 -1.55
N TYR A 151 -5.58 -3.72 -2.78
CA TYR A 151 -5.85 -2.36 -3.25
C TYR A 151 -7.12 -2.33 -4.11
N GLN A 152 -7.46 -1.20 -4.66
CA GLN A 152 -8.71 -1.00 -5.36
C GLN A 152 -8.82 -1.85 -6.65
N ASP A 153 -7.71 -2.06 -7.36
CA ASP A 153 -7.64 -2.77 -8.64
C ASP A 153 -6.56 -3.84 -8.72
N CYS A 154 -5.77 -4.03 -7.66
CA CYS A 154 -4.72 -5.04 -7.60
C CYS A 154 -4.53 -5.55 -6.17
N GLY A 155 -3.63 -6.52 -5.98
CA GLY A 155 -3.25 -7.01 -4.67
C GLY A 155 -1.91 -7.75 -4.71
N SER A 156 -1.34 -8.00 -3.52
CA SER A 156 -0.12 -8.79 -3.38
C SER A 156 -0.18 -9.72 -2.17
N LEU A 157 0.50 -10.84 -2.27
CA LEU A 157 0.85 -11.71 -1.15
C LEU A 157 2.37 -11.76 -1.11
N ALA A 158 2.97 -11.35 0.01
CA ALA A 158 4.40 -11.32 0.14
C ALA A 158 4.89 -11.84 1.49
N ALA A 159 6.00 -12.58 1.46
CA ALA A 159 6.77 -12.96 2.63
C ALA A 159 8.01 -12.07 2.75
N TYR A 160 8.26 -11.60 3.95
CA TYR A 160 9.40 -10.73 4.28
C TYR A 160 10.26 -11.38 5.35
N SER A 161 11.56 -11.31 5.23
CA SER A 161 12.47 -11.78 6.27
C SER A 161 13.73 -10.93 6.37
N GLY A 162 14.27 -10.82 7.58
CA GLY A 162 15.60 -10.30 7.85
C GLY A 162 16.54 -11.43 8.24
N VAL A 163 17.61 -11.61 7.45
CA VAL A 163 18.56 -12.72 7.62
C VAL A 163 19.98 -12.22 7.82
N ASP A 164 20.83 -13.07 8.40
CA ASP A 164 22.27 -12.81 8.50
C ASP A 164 22.89 -12.91 7.11
N PRO A 165 23.69 -11.90 6.67
CA PRO A 165 24.38 -11.95 5.38
C PRO A 165 25.38 -13.12 5.23
N LYS A 166 25.75 -13.76 6.32
CA LYS A 166 26.73 -14.88 6.34
C LYS A 166 26.09 -16.26 6.25
N ARG A 167 24.74 -16.33 6.17
CA ARG A 167 24.00 -17.60 6.17
C ARG A 167 23.15 -17.78 4.91
#